data_79e42757d2ca59ee14e3e92a538fe73c
#
_entry.id   79e42757d2ca59ee14e3e92a538fe73c
#
_cell.length_a   1.000
_cell.length_b   1.000
_cell.length_c   1.000
_cell.angle_alpha   90.00
_cell.angle_beta   90.00
_cell.angle_gamma   90.00
#
_symmetry.space_group_name_H-M   'P 1'
#
loop_
_entity.id
_entity.type
_entity.pdbx_description
1 polymer ?
#
loop_
_entity_poly.entity_id
_entity_poly.type
_entity_poly.pdbx_seq_one_letter_code
_entity_poly.pdbx_strand_id
1 'polypeptide(L)'
;MKKSSKIILLFLVFTLLTTYNPNQFFTLSKNFFFFKVQNIKIVNNNLIKTSSIEEKIAKIYGTNILFLKRNDIERLLNPIDFLEKIEVRKKYPATLIIKIYETKPIAILHNKGTKYFLDSSFKLINFNNISNFNTLPNIFGDEAEKYFANFLKKLKNYDFKTERVKNYYYFQIGRWDLQLNNNQIIKLPSNGTSEAIQQIGELLEREDFQKYNIIDLRIDGKIVVE
;
A
#
# COMPACT_ATOMS: atom_id res chain seq x y z
N MET A 1 -47.74 -40.58 12.45
CA MET A 1 -48.37 -39.26 12.46
C MET A 1 -49.79 -39.38 11.90
N LYS A 2 -50.80 -39.02 12.70
CA LYS A 2 -52.21 -39.06 12.25
C LYS A 2 -52.44 -38.10 11.11
N LYS A 3 -53.31 -38.43 10.16
CA LYS A 3 -53.61 -37.62 8.95
C LYS A 3 -53.95 -36.17 9.31
N SER A 4 -54.64 -35.93 10.41
CA SER A 4 -54.95 -34.60 10.95
C SER A 4 -53.68 -33.78 11.32
N SER A 5 -52.64 -34.41 11.88
CA SER A 5 -51.40 -33.71 12.26
C SER A 5 -50.64 -33.19 11.04
N LYS A 6 -50.69 -33.88 9.93
CA LYS A 6 -50.09 -33.44 8.65
C LYS A 6 -50.82 -32.25 8.07
N ILE A 7 -52.17 -32.22 8.15
CA ILE A 7 -53.00 -31.11 7.69
C ILE A 7 -52.74 -29.85 8.52
N ILE A 8 -52.64 -29.97 9.86
CA ILE A 8 -52.37 -28.86 10.78
C ILE A 8 -50.96 -28.30 10.46
N LEU A 9 -49.96 -29.18 10.26
CA LEU A 9 -48.61 -28.75 9.90
C LEU A 9 -48.57 -27.99 8.58
N LEU A 10 -49.29 -28.50 7.56
CA LEU A 10 -49.38 -27.87 6.23
C LEU A 10 -50.04 -26.50 6.29
N PHE A 11 -51.11 -26.36 7.11
CA PHE A 11 -51.76 -25.08 7.33
C PHE A 11 -50.87 -24.08 8.04
N LEU A 12 -50.09 -24.52 9.04
CA LEU A 12 -49.14 -23.68 9.77
C LEU A 12 -48.01 -23.20 8.85
N VAL A 13 -47.50 -24.06 7.98
CA VAL A 13 -46.48 -23.66 6.95
C VAL A 13 -47.07 -22.68 5.96
N PHE A 14 -48.33 -22.90 5.52
CA PHE A 14 -49.01 -22.00 4.58
C PHE A 14 -49.24 -20.60 5.21
N THR A 15 -49.67 -20.53 6.46
CA THR A 15 -49.82 -19.24 7.15
C THR A 15 -48.50 -18.54 7.35
N LEU A 16 -47.42 -19.24 7.66
CA LEU A 16 -46.06 -18.68 7.74
C LEU A 16 -45.61 -18.09 6.39
N LEU A 17 -45.87 -18.79 5.29
CA LEU A 17 -45.48 -18.32 3.94
C LEU A 17 -46.33 -17.11 3.49
N THR A 18 -47.63 -17.07 3.80
CA THR A 18 -48.52 -15.99 3.38
C THR A 18 -48.40 -14.75 4.24
N THR A 19 -47.97 -14.88 5.52
CA THR A 19 -47.80 -13.73 6.43
C THR A 19 -46.34 -13.20 6.42
N TYR A 20 -45.43 -13.91 5.79
CA TYR A 20 -44.03 -13.48 5.69
C TYR A 20 -43.91 -12.23 4.79
N ASN A 21 -43.63 -11.09 5.42
CA ASN A 21 -43.31 -9.85 4.72
C ASN A 21 -41.81 -9.56 4.86
N PRO A 22 -40.99 -9.79 3.81
CA PRO A 22 -39.55 -9.62 3.88
C PRO A 22 -39.14 -8.18 4.21
N ASN A 23 -39.93 -7.18 3.76
CA ASN A 23 -39.63 -5.77 4.05
C ASN A 23 -39.82 -5.41 5.53
N GLN A 24 -40.79 -5.97 6.20
CA GLN A 24 -40.96 -5.76 7.65
C GLN A 24 -39.89 -6.47 8.46
N PHE A 25 -39.48 -7.67 8.03
CA PHE A 25 -38.38 -8.39 8.67
C PHE A 25 -37.06 -7.60 8.56
N PHE A 26 -36.77 -7.02 7.39
CA PHE A 26 -35.59 -6.18 7.20
C PHE A 26 -35.62 -4.89 8.03
N THR A 27 -36.78 -4.27 8.20
CA THR A 27 -36.92 -3.07 9.06
C THR A 27 -36.82 -3.40 10.55
N LEU A 28 -37.38 -4.50 10.99
CA LEU A 28 -37.24 -5.00 12.37
C LEU A 28 -35.80 -5.40 12.68
N SER A 29 -35.11 -6.09 11.73
CA SER A 29 -33.72 -6.51 11.93
C SER A 29 -32.72 -5.37 11.99
N LYS A 30 -32.98 -4.26 11.29
CA LYS A 30 -32.18 -3.03 11.41
C LYS A 30 -32.19 -2.43 12.81
N ASN A 31 -33.29 -2.60 13.55
CA ASN A 31 -33.46 -2.07 14.91
C ASN A 31 -33.10 -3.07 16.02
N PHE A 32 -32.62 -4.27 15.68
CA PHE A 32 -32.22 -5.24 16.69
C PHE A 32 -31.01 -4.70 17.47
N PHE A 33 -31.26 -4.26 18.69
CA PHE A 33 -30.25 -3.67 19.58
C PHE A 33 -29.04 -4.59 19.83
N PHE A 34 -29.28 -5.89 19.86
CA PHE A 34 -28.25 -6.90 20.14
C PHE A 34 -27.15 -7.01 19.08
N PHE A 35 -27.41 -6.57 17.85
CA PHE A 35 -26.44 -6.65 16.74
C PHE A 35 -25.82 -5.30 16.36
N LYS A 36 -25.93 -4.28 17.21
CA LYS A 36 -25.29 -3.00 17.00
C LYS A 36 -23.81 -3.10 17.36
N VAL A 37 -22.94 -2.58 16.51
CA VAL A 37 -21.49 -2.52 16.77
C VAL A 37 -21.25 -1.68 18.02
N GLN A 38 -20.73 -2.31 19.07
CA GLN A 38 -20.38 -1.68 20.34
C GLN A 38 -18.87 -1.62 20.55
N ASN A 39 -18.15 -2.63 20.03
CA ASN A 39 -16.70 -2.72 20.17
C ASN A 39 -16.03 -2.86 18.81
N ILE A 40 -14.99 -2.08 18.59
CA ILE A 40 -14.13 -2.20 17.43
C ILE A 40 -12.72 -2.45 17.92
N LYS A 41 -12.10 -3.56 17.47
CA LYS A 41 -10.71 -3.88 17.77
C LYS A 41 -9.88 -3.65 16.50
N ILE A 42 -8.94 -2.73 16.60
CA ILE A 42 -7.96 -2.46 15.55
C ILE A 42 -6.69 -3.23 15.90
N VAL A 43 -6.14 -3.96 14.95
CA VAL A 43 -4.94 -4.77 15.16
C VAL A 43 -3.97 -4.64 14.00
N ASN A 44 -2.67 -4.84 14.30
CA ASN A 44 -1.58 -4.85 13.32
C ASN A 44 -1.30 -3.48 12.67
N ASN A 45 -1.62 -2.39 13.36
CA ASN A 45 -1.22 -1.05 12.97
C ASN A 45 0.05 -0.64 13.74
N ASN A 46 1.10 -0.24 13.01
CA ASN A 46 2.40 0.17 13.57
C ASN A 46 2.74 1.61 13.17
N LEU A 47 2.56 1.97 11.89
CA LEU A 47 2.80 3.30 11.35
C LEU A 47 1.57 4.19 11.49
N ILE A 48 0.39 3.61 11.29
CA ILE A 48 -0.88 4.33 11.35
C ILE A 48 -1.34 4.41 12.81
N LYS A 49 -1.53 5.64 13.30
CA LYS A 49 -2.03 5.87 14.65
C LYS A 49 -3.44 5.30 14.80
N THR A 50 -3.68 4.58 15.89
CA THR A 50 -5.01 4.03 16.22
C THR A 50 -6.09 5.11 16.22
N SER A 51 -5.80 6.29 16.80
CA SER A 51 -6.72 7.44 16.85
C SER A 51 -7.18 7.90 15.46
N SER A 52 -6.29 7.89 14.46
CA SER A 52 -6.63 8.26 13.08
C SER A 52 -7.59 7.26 12.44
N ILE A 53 -7.47 5.98 12.78
CA ILE A 53 -8.38 4.94 12.31
C ILE A 53 -9.74 5.10 13.01
N GLU A 54 -9.74 5.24 14.34
CA GLU A 54 -10.94 5.39 15.16
C GLU A 54 -11.80 6.58 14.72
N GLU A 55 -11.18 7.73 14.44
CA GLU A 55 -11.86 8.91 13.93
C GLU A 55 -12.64 8.61 12.64
N LYS A 56 -12.00 7.91 11.69
CA LYS A 56 -12.63 7.58 10.40
C LYS A 56 -13.77 6.57 10.51
N ILE A 57 -13.65 5.61 11.45
CA ILE A 57 -14.66 4.56 11.64
C ILE A 57 -15.69 4.89 12.73
N ALA A 58 -15.63 6.07 13.34
CA ALA A 58 -16.58 6.48 14.39
C ALA A 58 -18.04 6.30 13.97
N LYS A 59 -18.36 6.51 12.70
CA LYS A 59 -19.71 6.32 12.13
C LYS A 59 -20.21 4.87 12.13
N ILE A 60 -19.33 3.90 12.35
CA ILE A 60 -19.68 2.47 12.36
C ILE A 60 -20.31 2.06 13.70
N TYR A 61 -19.97 2.75 14.78
CA TYR A 61 -20.60 2.48 16.08
C TYR A 61 -22.12 2.65 15.99
N GLY A 62 -22.84 1.73 16.62
CA GLY A 62 -24.30 1.71 16.61
C GLY A 62 -24.94 1.21 15.31
N THR A 63 -24.16 0.97 14.24
CA THR A 63 -24.70 0.33 13.01
C THR A 63 -24.91 -1.17 13.24
N ASN A 64 -25.81 -1.78 12.44
CA ASN A 64 -26.05 -3.20 12.55
C ASN A 64 -24.92 -4.01 11.89
N ILE A 65 -24.22 -4.83 12.70
CA ILE A 65 -23.06 -5.63 12.25
C ILE A 65 -23.43 -6.64 11.15
N LEU A 66 -24.67 -7.13 11.10
CA LEU A 66 -25.11 -8.10 10.09
C LEU A 66 -25.06 -7.51 8.68
N PHE A 67 -25.49 -6.25 8.53
CA PHE A 67 -25.60 -5.56 7.25
C PHE A 67 -24.35 -4.76 6.87
N LEU A 68 -23.41 -4.58 7.80
CA LEU A 68 -22.18 -3.86 7.56
C LEU A 68 -21.32 -4.63 6.54
N LYS A 69 -20.97 -3.99 5.43
CA LYS A 69 -20.12 -4.58 4.38
C LYS A 69 -18.67 -4.14 4.58
N ARG A 70 -17.72 -5.01 4.18
CA ARG A 70 -16.30 -4.69 4.19
C ARG A 70 -16.00 -3.41 3.39
N ASN A 71 -16.60 -3.26 2.21
CA ASN A 71 -16.37 -2.10 1.32
C ASN A 71 -16.80 -0.77 1.96
N ASP A 72 -17.75 -0.78 2.91
CA ASP A 72 -18.16 0.44 3.61
C ASP A 72 -17.06 0.91 4.55
N ILE A 73 -16.37 -0.03 5.19
CA ILE A 73 -15.22 0.25 6.07
C ILE A 73 -14.00 0.66 5.24
N GLU A 74 -13.71 -0.05 4.14
CA GLU A 74 -12.61 0.29 3.23
C GLU A 74 -12.72 1.71 2.71
N ARG A 75 -13.91 2.13 2.28
CA ARG A 75 -14.14 3.52 1.81
C ARG A 75 -13.86 4.58 2.86
N LEU A 76 -14.16 4.30 4.13
CA LEU A 76 -13.87 5.23 5.23
C LEU A 76 -12.37 5.34 5.53
N LEU A 77 -11.64 4.24 5.36
CA LEU A 77 -10.21 4.16 5.68
C LEU A 77 -9.30 4.47 4.50
N ASN A 78 -9.79 4.43 3.25
CA ASN A 78 -9.01 4.74 2.04
C ASN A 78 -8.19 6.05 2.10
N PRO A 79 -8.65 7.14 2.75
CA PRO A 79 -7.88 8.38 2.84
C PRO A 79 -6.70 8.31 3.82
N ILE A 80 -6.52 7.20 4.55
CA ILE A 80 -5.44 7.07 5.53
C ILE A 80 -4.14 6.73 4.79
N ASP A 81 -3.12 7.53 5.04
CA ASP A 81 -1.78 7.30 4.53
C ASP A 81 -1.20 5.98 5.07
N PHE A 82 -0.36 5.33 4.28
CA PHE A 82 0.25 4.01 4.55
C PHE A 82 -0.72 2.83 4.65
N LEU A 83 -1.99 3.00 4.36
CA LEU A 83 -2.93 1.88 4.32
C LEU A 83 -2.84 1.13 2.98
N GLU A 84 -2.45 -0.14 3.01
CA GLU A 84 -2.44 -1.02 1.84
C GLU A 84 -3.82 -1.70 1.65
N LYS A 85 -4.26 -2.38 2.70
CA LYS A 85 -5.55 -3.09 2.71
C LYS A 85 -6.03 -3.34 4.13
N ILE A 86 -7.28 -3.71 4.26
CA ILE A 86 -7.86 -4.15 5.54
C ILE A 86 -8.46 -5.54 5.43
N GLU A 87 -8.51 -6.25 6.53
CA GLU A 87 -9.30 -7.45 6.73
C GLU A 87 -10.31 -7.20 7.85
N VAL A 88 -11.57 -7.46 7.57
CA VAL A 88 -12.67 -7.22 8.51
C VAL A 88 -13.26 -8.54 8.95
N ARG A 89 -13.29 -8.79 10.26
CA ARG A 89 -13.92 -9.95 10.86
C ARG A 89 -15.02 -9.51 11.82
N LYS A 90 -16.19 -10.13 11.71
CA LYS A 90 -17.32 -9.90 12.60
C LYS A 90 -17.28 -10.94 13.71
N LYS A 91 -17.24 -10.49 14.96
CA LYS A 91 -17.40 -11.33 16.14
C LYS A 91 -18.73 -10.98 16.80
N TYR A 92 -19.73 -11.78 16.48
CA TYR A 92 -21.09 -11.57 17.00
C TYR A 92 -21.15 -11.64 18.53
N PRO A 93 -22.09 -10.93 19.18
CA PRO A 93 -23.15 -10.14 18.51
C PRO A 93 -22.72 -8.70 18.10
N ALA A 94 -21.66 -8.10 18.69
CA ALA A 94 -21.48 -6.65 18.68
C ALA A 94 -20.02 -6.18 18.46
N THR A 95 -19.09 -7.08 18.13
CA THR A 95 -17.67 -6.75 18.00
C THR A 95 -17.20 -6.86 16.56
N LEU A 96 -16.50 -5.82 16.10
CA LEU A 96 -15.83 -5.79 14.81
C LEU A 96 -14.30 -5.86 15.04
N ILE A 97 -13.61 -6.69 14.30
CA ILE A 97 -12.15 -6.77 14.32
C ILE A 97 -11.66 -6.29 12.96
N ILE A 98 -10.86 -5.21 12.94
CA ILE A 98 -10.27 -4.63 11.74
C ILE A 98 -8.76 -4.86 11.82
N LYS A 99 -8.24 -5.73 10.96
CA LYS A 99 -6.81 -5.95 10.81
C LYS A 99 -6.29 -5.05 9.70
N ILE A 100 -5.30 -4.25 10.04
CA ILE A 100 -4.66 -3.28 9.15
C ILE A 100 -3.46 -3.94 8.49
N TYR A 101 -3.27 -3.70 7.21
CA TYR A 101 -2.04 -4.00 6.49
C TYR A 101 -1.48 -2.69 5.96
N GLU A 102 -0.25 -2.40 6.39
CA GLU A 102 0.43 -1.14 6.10
C GLU A 102 1.43 -1.30 4.97
N THR A 103 1.49 -0.29 4.08
CA THR A 103 2.59 -0.18 3.13
C THR A 103 3.83 0.32 3.84
N LYS A 104 5.00 0.06 3.23
CA LYS A 104 6.27 0.59 3.72
C LYS A 104 6.79 1.64 2.75
N PRO A 105 7.26 2.79 3.23
CA PRO A 105 7.96 3.72 2.37
C PRO A 105 9.27 3.09 1.87
N ILE A 106 9.56 3.29 0.58
CA ILE A 106 10.75 2.74 -0.09
C ILE A 106 11.72 3.83 -0.54
N ALA A 107 11.25 5.07 -0.65
CA ALA A 107 12.06 6.21 -1.06
C ALA A 107 11.41 7.54 -0.64
N ILE A 108 12.18 8.62 -0.68
CA ILE A 108 11.72 9.99 -0.47
C ILE A 108 11.81 10.72 -1.80
N LEU A 109 10.67 11.11 -2.36
CA LEU A 109 10.60 11.93 -3.57
C LEU A 109 10.72 13.42 -3.21
N HIS A 110 11.61 14.11 -3.90
CA HIS A 110 11.73 15.57 -3.85
C HIS A 110 11.13 16.17 -5.12
N ASN A 111 9.99 16.84 -4.98
CA ASN A 111 9.28 17.46 -6.10
C ASN A 111 8.99 18.94 -5.78
N LYS A 112 9.56 19.86 -6.57
CA LYS A 112 9.33 21.32 -6.48
C LYS A 112 9.41 21.88 -5.04
N GLY A 113 10.42 21.45 -4.29
CA GLY A 113 10.63 21.89 -2.90
C GLY A 113 9.78 21.17 -1.85
N THR A 114 8.86 20.30 -2.25
CA THR A 114 8.06 19.47 -1.35
C THR A 114 8.61 18.04 -1.35
N LYS A 115 8.53 17.40 -0.17
CA LYS A 115 8.93 16.00 0.01
C LYS A 115 7.69 15.11 0.14
N TYR A 116 7.78 13.92 -0.44
CA TYR A 116 6.78 12.88 -0.34
C TYR A 116 7.47 11.55 -0.03
N PHE A 117 6.82 10.68 0.73
CA PHE A 117 7.20 9.28 0.74
C PHE A 117 6.64 8.60 -0.51
N LEU A 118 7.43 7.74 -1.11
CA LEU A 118 6.98 6.78 -2.10
C LEU A 118 6.90 5.42 -1.42
N ASP A 119 5.72 4.80 -1.42
CA ASP A 119 5.51 3.49 -0.80
C ASP A 119 5.84 2.32 -1.73
N SER A 120 5.77 1.10 -1.21
CA SER A 120 6.03 -0.13 -1.97
C SER A 120 5.05 -0.37 -3.12
N SER A 121 3.91 0.33 -3.14
CA SER A 121 2.93 0.36 -4.23
C SER A 121 3.13 1.53 -5.18
N PHE A 122 4.22 2.30 -5.01
CA PHE A 122 4.56 3.52 -5.75
C PHE A 122 3.51 4.64 -5.61
N LYS A 123 2.76 4.66 -4.52
CA LYS A 123 1.84 5.74 -4.17
C LYS A 123 2.60 6.82 -3.42
N LEU A 124 2.30 8.09 -3.75
CA LEU A 124 2.82 9.24 -3.00
C LEU A 124 2.04 9.45 -1.72
N ILE A 125 2.77 9.61 -0.63
CA ILE A 125 2.25 9.86 0.70
C ILE A 125 2.91 11.13 1.22
N ASN A 126 2.14 12.02 1.86
CA ASN A 126 2.67 13.25 2.42
C ASN A 126 3.82 12.96 3.40
N PHE A 127 4.90 13.73 3.26
CA PHE A 127 6.06 13.60 4.13
C PHE A 127 5.73 14.17 5.52
N ASN A 128 5.35 13.30 6.43
CA ASN A 128 5.28 13.62 7.84
C ASN A 128 6.62 13.24 8.46
N ASN A 129 7.22 14.09 9.27
CA ASN A 129 8.53 13.88 9.91
C ASN A 129 8.50 12.65 10.84
N ILE A 130 8.47 11.46 10.23
CA ILE A 130 8.56 10.20 10.95
C ILE A 130 10.05 9.85 11.00
N SER A 131 10.65 9.98 12.17
CA SER A 131 12.11 9.86 12.42
C SER A 131 12.73 8.53 11.96
N ASN A 132 11.95 7.50 11.73
CA ASN A 132 12.44 6.15 11.42
C ASN A 132 12.81 5.92 9.95
N PHE A 133 12.67 6.91 9.07
CA PHE A 133 12.87 6.73 7.61
C PHE A 133 13.98 7.61 7.02
N ASN A 134 14.90 8.10 7.86
CA ASN A 134 16.02 8.94 7.41
C ASN A 134 17.05 8.21 6.54
N THR A 135 17.00 6.87 6.49
CA THR A 135 17.91 6.02 5.71
C THR A 135 17.38 5.66 4.32
N LEU A 136 16.16 6.11 3.98
CA LEU A 136 15.58 5.84 2.67
C LEU A 136 16.32 6.61 1.57
N PRO A 137 16.47 6.02 0.37
CA PRO A 137 17.04 6.73 -0.77
C PRO A 137 16.14 7.89 -1.20
N ASN A 138 16.77 8.94 -1.72
CA ASN A 138 16.06 10.09 -2.27
C ASN A 138 15.89 9.95 -3.78
N ILE A 139 14.81 10.48 -4.30
CA ILE A 139 14.49 10.56 -5.72
C ILE A 139 14.35 12.04 -6.09
N PHE A 140 15.07 12.45 -7.12
CA PHE A 140 15.06 13.80 -7.67
C PHE A 140 14.70 13.77 -9.16
N GLY A 141 14.05 14.81 -9.62
CA GLY A 141 13.70 15.03 -11.03
C GLY A 141 12.19 15.17 -11.23
N ASP A 142 11.84 16.02 -12.20
CA ASP A 142 10.43 16.24 -12.53
C ASP A 142 9.81 14.96 -13.10
N GLU A 143 8.63 14.57 -12.57
CA GLU A 143 7.88 13.38 -12.97
C GLU A 143 8.61 12.03 -12.67
N ALA A 144 9.67 12.04 -11.86
CA ALA A 144 10.45 10.85 -11.53
C ALA A 144 9.58 9.70 -10.99
N GLU A 145 8.53 10.02 -10.21
CA GLU A 145 7.59 9.05 -9.63
C GLU A 145 6.90 8.17 -10.67
N LYS A 146 6.65 8.70 -11.87
CA LYS A 146 5.99 7.97 -12.96
C LYS A 146 6.86 6.86 -13.53
N TYR A 147 8.19 7.07 -13.52
CA TYR A 147 9.16 6.19 -14.18
C TYR A 147 9.95 5.32 -13.20
N PHE A 148 9.96 5.69 -11.91
CA PHE A 148 10.78 5.03 -10.90
C PHE A 148 10.44 3.55 -10.71
N ALA A 149 9.15 3.18 -10.75
CA ALA A 149 8.73 1.78 -10.62
C ALA A 149 9.36 0.87 -11.67
N ASN A 150 9.33 1.32 -12.94
CA ASN A 150 9.92 0.59 -14.06
C ASN A 150 11.44 0.55 -13.97
N PHE A 151 12.06 1.64 -13.54
CA PHE A 151 13.50 1.70 -13.35
C PHE A 151 13.97 0.79 -12.22
N LEU A 152 13.30 0.83 -11.07
CA LEU A 152 13.60 -0.06 -9.94
C LEU A 152 13.43 -1.53 -10.30
N LYS A 153 12.42 -1.87 -11.11
CA LYS A 153 12.24 -3.21 -11.65
C LYS A 153 13.41 -3.62 -12.56
N LYS A 154 13.89 -2.72 -13.40
CA LYS A 154 15.09 -2.98 -14.25
C LYS A 154 16.30 -3.27 -13.38
N LEU A 155 16.60 -2.43 -12.36
CA LEU A 155 17.71 -2.66 -11.44
C LEU A 155 17.64 -4.05 -10.79
N LYS A 156 16.46 -4.44 -10.31
CA LYS A 156 16.24 -5.75 -9.68
C LYS A 156 16.41 -6.92 -10.65
N ASN A 157 15.97 -6.78 -11.89
CA ASN A 157 16.09 -7.84 -12.90
C ASN A 157 17.55 -8.17 -13.26
N TYR A 158 18.48 -7.25 -13.02
CA TYR A 158 19.91 -7.43 -13.21
C TYR A 158 20.69 -7.57 -11.87
N ASP A 159 19.98 -7.96 -10.81
CA ASP A 159 20.54 -8.19 -9.48
C ASP A 159 21.36 -7.01 -8.93
N PHE A 160 21.07 -5.79 -9.37
CA PHE A 160 21.73 -4.60 -8.88
C PHE A 160 21.34 -4.35 -7.41
N LYS A 161 22.35 -4.21 -6.55
CA LYS A 161 22.17 -3.99 -5.10
C LYS A 161 21.64 -2.58 -4.82
N THR A 162 20.31 -2.41 -4.86
CA THR A 162 19.61 -1.11 -4.70
C THR A 162 19.85 -0.47 -3.33
N GLU A 163 20.22 -1.23 -2.29
CA GLU A 163 20.58 -0.76 -0.95
C GLU A 163 21.87 0.08 -0.92
N ARG A 164 22.69 -0.02 -1.98
CA ARG A 164 23.87 0.83 -2.14
C ARG A 164 23.55 2.23 -2.61
N VAL A 165 22.31 2.47 -3.11
CA VAL A 165 21.93 3.76 -3.71
C VAL A 165 21.39 4.69 -2.64
N LYS A 166 22.03 5.86 -2.53
CA LYS A 166 21.61 6.95 -1.65
C LYS A 166 20.63 7.89 -2.36
N ASN A 167 20.91 8.24 -3.63
CA ASN A 167 20.09 9.17 -4.41
C ASN A 167 19.89 8.67 -5.83
N TYR A 168 18.68 8.85 -6.35
CA TYR A 168 18.28 8.63 -7.73
C TYR A 168 17.98 9.98 -8.38
N TYR A 169 18.58 10.26 -9.53
CA TYR A 169 18.36 11.48 -10.29
C TYR A 169 17.74 11.14 -11.65
N TYR A 170 16.50 11.57 -11.87
CA TYR A 170 15.80 11.40 -13.13
C TYR A 170 15.93 12.63 -14.00
N PHE A 171 16.16 12.44 -15.28
CA PHE A 171 16.17 13.46 -16.32
C PHE A 171 15.07 13.17 -17.33
N GLN A 172 14.35 14.19 -17.79
CA GLN A 172 13.19 14.05 -18.67
C GLN A 172 13.49 13.40 -20.04
N ILE A 173 14.77 13.28 -20.42
CA ILE A 173 15.23 12.50 -21.59
C ILE A 173 15.18 10.98 -21.35
N GLY A 174 14.55 10.51 -20.26
CA GLY A 174 14.45 9.10 -19.89
C GLY A 174 15.70 8.52 -19.24
N ARG A 175 16.62 9.37 -18.77
CA ARG A 175 17.90 8.96 -18.17
C ARG A 175 17.83 8.99 -16.64
N TRP A 176 18.55 8.03 -16.03
CA TRP A 176 18.77 7.98 -14.59
C TRP A 176 20.25 8.04 -14.27
N ASP A 177 20.60 8.86 -13.27
CA ASP A 177 21.90 8.82 -12.63
C ASP A 177 21.72 8.33 -11.18
N LEU A 178 22.69 7.59 -10.66
CA LEU A 178 22.67 7.02 -9.32
C LEU A 178 23.82 7.61 -8.50
N GLN A 179 23.54 8.00 -7.27
CA GLN A 179 24.59 8.26 -6.29
C GLN A 179 24.58 7.16 -5.23
N LEU A 180 25.72 6.54 -5.05
CA LEU A 180 25.87 5.46 -4.07
C LEU A 180 26.14 6.01 -2.65
N ASN A 181 26.06 5.15 -1.65
CA ASN A 181 26.31 5.49 -0.24
C ASN A 181 27.76 5.95 0.00
N ASN A 182 28.72 5.51 -0.81
CA ASN A 182 30.13 5.96 -0.82
C ASN A 182 30.34 7.26 -1.59
N ASN A 183 29.27 7.94 -2.03
CA ASN A 183 29.21 9.15 -2.85
C ASN A 183 29.65 8.98 -4.32
N GLN A 184 29.98 7.79 -4.78
CA GLN A 184 30.24 7.49 -6.17
C GLN A 184 29.01 7.76 -7.03
N ILE A 185 29.18 8.38 -8.20
CA ILE A 185 28.09 8.73 -9.14
C ILE A 185 28.18 7.83 -10.35
N ILE A 186 27.07 7.21 -10.70
CA ILE A 186 26.90 6.39 -11.90
C ILE A 186 25.97 7.12 -12.84
N LYS A 187 26.43 7.42 -14.05
CA LYS A 187 25.62 8.04 -15.10
C LYS A 187 25.21 6.99 -16.11
N LEU A 188 23.91 6.68 -16.17
CA LEU A 188 23.36 5.68 -17.09
C LEU A 188 22.91 6.31 -18.39
N PRO A 189 22.94 5.59 -19.53
CA PRO A 189 22.41 6.07 -20.79
C PRO A 189 20.87 6.12 -20.78
N SER A 190 20.27 6.94 -21.63
CA SER A 190 18.82 6.94 -21.85
C SER A 190 18.36 5.71 -22.66
N ASN A 191 19.18 5.25 -23.60
CA ASN A 191 18.98 4.03 -24.38
C ASN A 191 20.01 2.98 -23.96
N GLY A 192 19.66 1.67 -24.03
CA GLY A 192 20.58 0.62 -23.58
C GLY A 192 20.81 0.59 -22.07
N THR A 193 19.83 1.09 -21.30
CA THR A 193 19.92 1.16 -19.82
C THR A 193 20.09 -0.20 -19.19
N SER A 194 19.53 -1.25 -19.78
CA SER A 194 19.59 -2.63 -19.23
C SER A 194 20.99 -3.19 -19.28
N GLU A 195 21.66 -3.05 -20.40
CA GLU A 195 23.04 -3.47 -20.64
C GLU A 195 23.99 -2.68 -19.73
N ALA A 196 23.77 -1.38 -19.60
CA ALA A 196 24.54 -0.53 -18.70
C ALA A 196 24.38 -0.92 -17.22
N ILE A 197 23.17 -1.32 -16.78
CA ILE A 197 22.93 -1.81 -15.41
C ILE A 197 23.68 -3.12 -15.16
N GLN A 198 23.67 -4.03 -16.11
CA GLN A 198 24.44 -5.28 -15.99
C GLN A 198 25.95 -4.97 -15.89
N GLN A 199 26.46 -4.14 -16.78
CA GLN A 199 27.87 -3.75 -16.81
C GLN A 199 28.30 -3.08 -15.50
N ILE A 200 27.51 -2.14 -14.96
CA ILE A 200 27.86 -1.47 -13.72
C ILE A 200 27.82 -2.42 -12.52
N GLY A 201 26.91 -3.43 -12.51
CA GLY A 201 26.89 -4.47 -11.48
C GLY A 201 28.23 -5.19 -11.38
N GLU A 202 28.83 -5.54 -12.50
CA GLU A 202 30.14 -6.20 -12.59
C GLU A 202 31.28 -5.24 -12.20
N LEU A 203 31.24 -3.99 -12.65
CA LEU A 203 32.27 -2.99 -12.36
C LEU A 203 32.36 -2.64 -10.88
N LEU A 204 31.22 -2.54 -10.18
CA LEU A 204 31.20 -2.20 -8.75
C LEU A 204 31.75 -3.30 -7.83
N GLU A 205 31.91 -4.52 -8.30
CA GLU A 205 32.56 -5.60 -7.55
C GLU A 205 34.11 -5.59 -7.78
N ARG A 206 34.61 -4.79 -8.68
CA ARG A 206 36.05 -4.69 -8.99
C ARG A 206 36.72 -3.63 -8.12
N GLU A 207 37.84 -3.95 -7.51
CA GLU A 207 38.59 -3.03 -6.63
C GLU A 207 39.14 -1.80 -7.36
N ASP A 208 39.53 -1.94 -8.64
CA ASP A 208 40.10 -0.87 -9.45
C ASP A 208 39.05 0.23 -9.77
N PHE A 209 37.75 -0.07 -9.70
CA PHE A 209 36.68 0.91 -9.89
C PHE A 209 36.25 1.64 -8.61
N GLN A 210 36.64 1.19 -7.45
CA GLN A 210 36.29 1.82 -6.18
C GLN A 210 36.94 3.19 -5.95
N LYS A 211 38.04 3.47 -6.62
CA LYS A 211 38.77 4.74 -6.50
C LYS A 211 38.16 5.91 -7.31
N TYR A 212 37.30 5.62 -8.25
CA TYR A 212 36.70 6.65 -9.13
C TYR A 212 35.46 7.25 -8.48
N ASN A 213 35.31 8.56 -8.59
CA ASN A 213 34.14 9.27 -8.09
C ASN A 213 32.95 9.21 -9.05
N ILE A 214 33.25 9.14 -10.35
CA ILE A 214 32.24 9.11 -11.40
C ILE A 214 32.51 7.94 -12.34
N ILE A 215 31.49 7.16 -12.64
CA ILE A 215 31.47 6.13 -13.68
C ILE A 215 30.38 6.51 -14.68
N ASP A 216 30.78 6.91 -15.88
CA ASP A 216 29.88 7.39 -16.92
C ASP A 216 29.75 6.35 -18.05
N LEU A 217 28.55 5.80 -18.21
CA LEU A 217 28.19 4.79 -19.19
C LEU A 217 27.30 5.36 -20.32
N ARG A 218 27.21 6.68 -20.45
CA ARG A 218 26.33 7.34 -21.44
C ARG A 218 26.81 7.21 -22.89
N ILE A 219 28.07 6.93 -23.08
CA ILE A 219 28.66 6.74 -24.41
C ILE A 219 28.67 5.24 -24.70
N ASP A 220 27.97 4.84 -25.77
CA ASP A 220 27.87 3.43 -26.15
C ASP A 220 29.27 2.80 -26.35
N GLY A 221 29.47 1.62 -25.78
CA GLY A 221 30.71 0.86 -25.82
C GLY A 221 31.90 1.50 -25.11
N LYS A 222 31.70 2.58 -24.30
CA LYS A 222 32.79 3.24 -23.57
C LYS A 222 32.41 3.44 -22.09
N ILE A 223 33.38 3.24 -21.21
CA ILE A 223 33.33 3.60 -19.82
C ILE A 223 34.25 4.78 -19.59
N VAL A 224 33.70 5.91 -19.15
CA VAL A 224 34.49 7.07 -18.77
C VAL A 224 34.53 7.14 -17.25
N VAL A 225 35.68 7.33 -16.66
CA VAL A 225 35.86 7.38 -15.19
C VAL A 225 36.60 8.65 -14.79
N GLU A 226 36.22 9.21 -13.63
CA GLU A 226 36.82 10.41 -13.03
C GLU A 226 37.08 10.20 -11.55
#